data_43cd7c1cf0bf6012b2b78a5476923160
#
_entry.id   43cd7c1cf0bf6012b2b78a5476923160
#
_cell.length_a   1.000
_cell.length_b   1.000
_cell.length_c   1.000
_cell.angle_alpha   90.00
_cell.angle_beta   90.00
_cell.angle_gamma   90.00
#
_symmetry.space_group_name_H-M   'P 1'
#
loop_
_entity.id
_entity.type
_entity.pdbx_description
1 polymer ?
#
loop_
_entity_poly.entity_id
_entity_poly.type
_entity_poly.pdbx_seq_one_letter_code
_entity_poly.pdbx_strand_id
1 'polypeptide(L)'
;MSRTVDVAELIDRQKVSRYQWTIAFMAWLTLFLDGVDNQSIAYVAPALTNDWDLARGALRTVFSTGVLGVAIGALVIGPLADRYGRKLVTVLTVLYVGVFSLIVTQVANISALLMPAMPEATNLNVLAVLRFLTGLGLGAMVPLGVVIVNEFAPKRRRAAMVTLMGCGYAMGAASGGVLASHIVPALGWPAQFYIASLLTIVMGGVLWTFLPESIRLLTIKGRTAEIVAILRKIDPALSFSSDTQFVLHQEAREKSAHKFRPQRLFLEGRAATTVLVWLCLFMNTLVLNYLNNWLPTLTVETGLPEPEALRAAAFLQIGGMLGVITLGFLADRFGFFKVLIGSFFAGGIFISLIGWAGGSFVPLAGAIFASGFFNIGTQITLAALAATLYPTDIRSTGVSWAHGFARIGSIIGIMFAGTMLALNWQLTTMYYLMSIPMFFGCLWVLLLSNVRAKKLASAGAAEPQGSRAAA
;
A
#
# COMPACT_ATOMS: atom_id res chain seq x y z
N MET A 1 18.33 -3.50 44.48
CA MET A 1 18.76 -3.65 43.08
C MET A 1 17.56 -3.31 42.18
N SER A 2 17.63 -2.24 41.41
CA SER A 2 16.59 -1.88 40.45
C SER A 2 16.45 -2.98 39.41
N ARG A 3 15.25 -3.55 39.27
CA ARG A 3 15.00 -4.64 38.33
C ARG A 3 14.76 -4.01 36.93
N THR A 4 15.74 -4.17 36.07
CA THR A 4 15.64 -3.72 34.69
C THR A 4 14.80 -4.72 33.84
N VAL A 5 13.76 -4.26 33.16
CA VAL A 5 12.86 -5.09 32.36
C VAL A 5 12.88 -4.59 30.92
N ASP A 6 13.24 -5.48 29.97
CA ASP A 6 13.09 -5.19 28.55
C ASP A 6 11.62 -5.44 28.14
N VAL A 7 10.95 -4.36 27.74
CA VAL A 7 9.53 -4.40 27.38
C VAL A 7 9.28 -5.23 26.13
N ALA A 8 10.19 -5.19 25.14
CA ALA A 8 10.05 -5.95 23.91
C ALA A 8 10.14 -7.46 24.19
N GLU A 9 11.11 -7.89 25.00
CA GLU A 9 11.26 -9.30 25.40
C GLU A 9 10.08 -9.78 26.22
N LEU A 10 9.53 -8.93 27.09
CA LEU A 10 8.35 -9.26 27.88
C LEU A 10 7.14 -9.54 27.00
N ILE A 11 6.88 -8.70 26.00
CA ILE A 11 5.78 -8.88 25.04
C ILE A 11 5.99 -10.16 24.21
N ASP A 12 7.22 -10.45 23.80
CA ASP A 12 7.56 -11.60 22.97
C ASP A 12 7.31 -12.96 23.68
N ARG A 13 7.44 -12.99 25.00
CA ARG A 13 7.18 -14.19 25.83
C ARG A 13 5.70 -14.46 26.05
N GLN A 14 4.83 -13.44 25.94
CA GLN A 14 3.41 -13.56 26.24
C GLN A 14 2.60 -14.20 25.07
N LYS A 15 1.45 -14.81 25.44
CA LYS A 15 0.42 -15.17 24.45
C LYS A 15 -0.26 -13.88 23.95
N VAL A 16 -0.70 -13.87 22.69
CA VAL A 16 -1.46 -12.72 22.16
C VAL A 16 -2.74 -12.53 22.97
N SER A 17 -2.85 -11.39 23.66
CA SER A 17 -4.01 -11.05 24.46
C SER A 17 -5.16 -10.49 23.61
N ARG A 18 -6.37 -10.43 24.18
CA ARG A 18 -7.52 -9.75 23.57
C ARG A 18 -7.22 -8.28 23.28
N TYR A 19 -6.49 -7.62 24.16
CA TYR A 19 -6.10 -6.23 24.01
C TYR A 19 -5.20 -6.00 22.76
N GLN A 20 -4.23 -6.87 22.52
CA GLN A 20 -3.39 -6.82 21.32
C GLN A 20 -4.18 -7.07 20.04
N TRP A 21 -5.16 -7.99 20.07
CA TRP A 21 -6.08 -8.19 18.95
C TRP A 21 -6.98 -6.98 18.71
N THR A 22 -7.43 -6.27 19.75
CA THR A 22 -8.20 -5.03 19.60
C THR A 22 -7.37 -3.96 18.90
N ILE A 23 -6.08 -3.81 19.27
CA ILE A 23 -5.17 -2.86 18.59
C ILE A 23 -4.98 -3.24 17.12
N ALA A 24 -4.74 -4.52 16.83
CA ALA A 24 -4.61 -5.02 15.46
C ALA A 24 -5.89 -4.82 14.64
N PHE A 25 -7.06 -5.01 15.25
CA PHE A 25 -8.36 -4.79 14.61
C PHE A 25 -8.62 -3.30 14.35
N MET A 26 -8.27 -2.41 15.27
CA MET A 26 -8.35 -0.96 15.02
C MET A 26 -7.45 -0.54 13.87
N ALA A 27 -6.22 -1.06 13.80
CA ALA A 27 -5.33 -0.81 12.68
C ALA A 27 -5.87 -1.39 11.36
N TRP A 28 -6.46 -2.59 11.39
CA TRP A 28 -7.15 -3.20 10.25
C TRP A 28 -8.32 -2.35 9.78
N LEU A 29 -9.18 -1.88 10.69
CA LEU A 29 -10.34 -1.03 10.36
C LEU A 29 -9.90 0.32 9.80
N THR A 30 -8.82 0.88 10.33
CA THR A 30 -8.22 2.12 9.78
C THR A 30 -7.78 1.92 8.34
N LEU A 31 -7.09 0.81 8.03
CA LEU A 31 -6.70 0.50 6.65
C LEU A 31 -7.88 0.09 5.76
N PHE A 32 -8.93 -0.48 6.32
CA PHE A 32 -10.17 -0.73 5.58
C PHE A 32 -10.77 0.60 5.09
N LEU A 33 -10.88 1.60 5.97
CA LEU A 33 -11.39 2.93 5.61
C LEU A 33 -10.45 3.67 4.65
N ASP A 34 -9.13 3.50 4.81
CA ASP A 34 -8.13 3.99 3.86
C ASP A 34 -8.36 3.41 2.46
N GLY A 35 -8.59 2.10 2.36
CA GLY A 35 -8.91 1.44 1.09
C GLY A 35 -10.20 1.96 0.45
N VAL A 36 -11.26 2.17 1.24
CA VAL A 36 -12.52 2.76 0.76
C VAL A 36 -12.29 4.16 0.21
N ASP A 37 -11.62 5.04 0.97
CA ASP A 37 -11.43 6.45 0.58
C ASP A 37 -10.47 6.60 -0.60
N ASN A 38 -9.35 5.88 -0.58
CA ASN A 38 -8.35 5.95 -1.63
C ASN A 38 -8.89 5.53 -3.00
N GLN A 39 -9.75 4.50 -3.03
CA GLN A 39 -10.36 4.02 -4.27
C GLN A 39 -11.66 4.77 -4.65
N SER A 40 -12.27 5.54 -3.74
CA SER A 40 -13.51 6.25 -4.00
C SER A 40 -13.43 7.14 -5.25
N ILE A 41 -12.32 7.86 -5.44
CA ILE A 41 -12.17 8.73 -6.61
C ILE A 41 -12.21 7.97 -7.94
N ALA A 42 -11.65 6.75 -7.99
CA ALA A 42 -11.68 5.92 -9.18
C ALA A 42 -13.09 5.37 -9.45
N TYR A 43 -13.81 4.98 -8.39
CA TYR A 43 -15.18 4.48 -8.53
C TYR A 43 -16.20 5.55 -8.89
N VAL A 44 -16.02 6.78 -8.44
CA VAL A 44 -16.93 7.88 -8.82
C VAL A 44 -16.55 8.55 -10.14
N ALA A 45 -15.39 8.24 -10.71
CA ALA A 45 -14.86 8.88 -11.90
C ALA A 45 -15.82 8.85 -13.11
N PRO A 46 -16.53 7.74 -13.44
CA PRO A 46 -17.49 7.73 -14.53
C PRO A 46 -18.63 8.72 -14.30
N ALA A 47 -19.27 8.68 -13.13
CA ALA A 47 -20.36 9.58 -12.77
C ALA A 47 -19.90 11.05 -12.74
N LEU A 48 -18.72 11.33 -12.19
CA LEU A 48 -18.13 12.65 -12.14
C LEU A 48 -17.82 13.20 -13.54
N THR A 49 -17.33 12.35 -14.44
CA THR A 49 -17.05 12.71 -15.83
C THR A 49 -18.33 13.13 -16.55
N ASN A 50 -19.43 12.40 -16.32
CA ASN A 50 -20.74 12.71 -16.90
C ASN A 50 -21.37 13.96 -16.27
N ASP A 51 -21.28 14.11 -14.95
CA ASP A 51 -21.88 15.24 -14.20
C ASP A 51 -21.23 16.59 -14.54
N TRP A 52 -19.93 16.59 -14.80
CA TRP A 52 -19.17 17.80 -15.14
C TRP A 52 -18.86 17.92 -16.64
N ASP A 53 -19.41 17.09 -17.49
CA ASP A 53 -19.14 17.05 -18.93
C ASP A 53 -17.64 17.11 -19.29
N LEU A 54 -16.84 16.31 -18.58
CA LEU A 54 -15.40 16.34 -18.72
C LEU A 54 -14.94 15.62 -19.98
N ALA A 55 -13.91 16.18 -20.62
CA ALA A 55 -13.24 15.50 -21.71
C ALA A 55 -12.64 14.16 -21.25
N ARG A 56 -12.62 13.15 -22.14
CA ARG A 56 -12.03 11.83 -21.87
C ARG A 56 -10.59 11.97 -21.38
N GLY A 57 -10.28 11.31 -20.30
CA GLY A 57 -8.94 11.34 -19.70
C GLY A 57 -8.61 12.61 -18.87
N ALA A 58 -9.55 13.54 -18.68
CA ALA A 58 -9.32 14.78 -17.90
C ALA A 58 -8.89 14.48 -16.45
N LEU A 59 -9.43 13.42 -15.85
CA LEU A 59 -9.13 13.04 -14.45
C LEU A 59 -7.69 12.54 -14.23
N ARG A 60 -6.86 12.40 -15.28
CA ARG A 60 -5.45 11.97 -15.13
C ARG A 60 -4.66 12.85 -14.17
N THR A 61 -4.89 14.16 -14.17
CA THR A 61 -4.22 15.09 -13.26
C THR A 61 -4.66 14.85 -11.83
N VAL A 62 -5.97 14.65 -11.59
CA VAL A 62 -6.54 14.39 -10.27
C VAL A 62 -5.98 13.09 -9.67
N PHE A 63 -5.93 12.02 -10.43
CA PHE A 63 -5.36 10.75 -9.98
C PHE A 63 -3.85 10.85 -9.72
N SER A 64 -3.10 11.51 -10.62
CA SER A 64 -1.66 11.65 -10.47
C SER A 64 -1.26 12.51 -9.28
N THR A 65 -1.97 13.61 -9.03
CA THR A 65 -1.72 14.47 -7.87
C THR A 65 -2.06 13.77 -6.56
N GLY A 66 -3.12 12.96 -6.52
CA GLY A 66 -3.45 12.10 -5.38
C GLY A 66 -2.31 11.15 -5.04
N VAL A 67 -1.80 10.40 -6.04
CA VAL A 67 -0.67 9.48 -5.86
C VAL A 67 0.62 10.22 -5.46
N LEU A 68 0.86 11.41 -6.00
CA LEU A 68 1.98 12.25 -5.58
C LEU A 68 1.85 12.65 -4.10
N GLY A 69 0.64 13.05 -3.66
CA GLY A 69 0.34 13.30 -2.25
C GLY A 69 0.67 12.10 -1.37
N VAL A 70 0.21 10.90 -1.76
CA VAL A 70 0.51 9.63 -1.06
C VAL A 70 2.03 9.39 -0.95
N ALA A 71 2.79 9.65 -2.02
CA ALA A 71 4.24 9.47 -2.01
C ALA A 71 4.92 10.42 -1.02
N ILE A 72 4.55 11.69 -1.03
CA ILE A 72 5.12 12.72 -0.14
C ILE A 72 4.68 12.49 1.31
N GLY A 73 3.41 12.18 1.53
CA GLY A 73 2.87 11.91 2.86
C GLY A 73 3.56 10.76 3.58
N ALA A 74 3.84 9.67 2.86
CA ALA A 74 4.58 8.53 3.40
C ALA A 74 5.99 8.92 3.88
N LEU A 75 6.65 9.86 3.21
CA LEU A 75 8.00 10.31 3.56
C LEU A 75 8.01 11.31 4.72
N VAL A 76 7.00 12.18 4.82
CA VAL A 76 6.97 13.31 5.75
C VAL A 76 6.35 12.92 7.10
N ILE A 77 5.23 12.19 7.08
CA ILE A 77 4.44 11.93 8.30
C ILE A 77 5.08 10.85 9.17
N GLY A 78 5.79 9.86 8.59
CA GLY A 78 6.48 8.82 9.35
C GLY A 78 7.44 9.39 10.41
N PRO A 79 8.39 10.25 10.05
CA PRO A 79 9.30 10.91 11.02
C PRO A 79 8.58 11.76 12.07
N LEU A 80 7.43 12.37 11.74
CA LEU A 80 6.63 13.12 12.71
C LEU A 80 6.08 12.21 13.82
N ALA A 81 5.66 10.98 13.47
CA ALA A 81 5.16 10.02 14.45
C ALA A 81 6.24 9.56 15.43
N ASP A 82 7.48 9.43 14.97
CA ASP A 82 8.61 9.10 15.87
C ASP A 82 8.95 10.24 16.83
N ARG A 83 8.70 11.51 16.45
CA ARG A 83 9.00 12.70 17.27
C ARG A 83 7.87 13.06 18.23
N TYR A 84 6.62 13.10 17.73
CA TYR A 84 5.47 13.62 18.49
C TYR A 84 4.65 12.53 19.19
N GLY A 85 4.79 11.30 18.78
CA GLY A 85 4.06 10.14 19.29
C GLY A 85 3.17 9.50 18.25
N ARG A 86 3.11 8.19 18.30
CA ARG A 86 2.42 7.40 17.26
C ARG A 86 0.91 7.53 17.36
N LYS A 87 0.35 7.53 18.58
CA LYS A 87 -1.07 7.76 18.81
C LYS A 87 -1.51 9.09 18.23
N LEU A 88 -0.88 10.18 18.68
CA LEU A 88 -1.28 11.53 18.27
C LEU A 88 -1.23 11.71 16.75
N VAL A 89 -0.10 11.34 16.13
CA VAL A 89 0.07 11.50 14.68
C VAL A 89 -0.90 10.62 13.90
N THR A 90 -1.15 9.37 14.32
CA THR A 90 -2.13 8.49 13.66
C THR A 90 -3.54 9.08 13.73
N VAL A 91 -3.98 9.52 14.90
CA VAL A 91 -5.31 10.14 15.08
C VAL A 91 -5.46 11.39 14.23
N LEU A 92 -4.48 12.29 14.28
CA LEU A 92 -4.51 13.53 13.49
C LEU A 92 -4.51 13.23 11.99
N THR A 93 -3.76 12.22 11.54
CA THR A 93 -3.72 11.79 10.13
C THR A 93 -5.09 11.25 9.69
N VAL A 94 -5.73 10.41 10.49
CA VAL A 94 -7.05 9.85 10.18
C VAL A 94 -8.11 10.95 10.15
N LEU A 95 -8.13 11.86 11.12
CA LEU A 95 -9.04 13.00 11.13
C LEU A 95 -8.78 13.95 9.95
N TYR A 96 -7.51 14.21 9.64
CA TYR A 96 -7.10 15.01 8.48
C TYR A 96 -7.65 14.42 7.18
N VAL A 97 -7.47 13.11 6.94
CA VAL A 97 -8.00 12.43 5.75
C VAL A 97 -9.52 12.56 5.70
N GLY A 98 -10.21 12.24 6.80
CA GLY A 98 -11.68 12.35 6.85
C GLY A 98 -12.19 13.76 6.54
N VAL A 99 -11.54 14.80 7.10
CA VAL A 99 -11.91 16.19 6.85
C VAL A 99 -11.66 16.59 5.39
N PHE A 100 -10.47 16.27 4.83
CA PHE A 100 -10.18 16.64 3.44
C PHE A 100 -11.03 15.85 2.44
N SER A 101 -11.35 14.58 2.71
CA SER A 101 -12.30 13.80 1.90
C SER A 101 -13.73 14.38 1.99
N LEU A 102 -14.13 14.91 3.14
CA LEU A 102 -15.40 15.62 3.25
C LEU A 102 -15.39 16.92 2.42
N ILE A 103 -14.29 17.67 2.44
CA ILE A 103 -14.15 18.91 1.66
C ILE A 103 -14.21 18.63 0.14
N VAL A 104 -13.81 17.46 -0.32
CA VAL A 104 -13.94 17.05 -1.74
C VAL A 104 -15.38 17.17 -2.22
N THR A 105 -16.38 16.91 -1.36
CA THR A 105 -17.80 17.07 -1.73
C THR A 105 -18.22 18.51 -2.02
N GLN A 106 -17.42 19.49 -1.58
CA GLN A 106 -17.67 20.92 -1.71
C GLN A 106 -16.90 21.57 -2.89
N VAL A 107 -16.32 20.78 -3.78
CA VAL A 107 -15.48 21.28 -4.88
C VAL A 107 -16.20 22.35 -5.69
N ALA A 108 -17.47 22.13 -6.07
CA ALA A 108 -18.25 23.10 -6.87
C ALA A 108 -18.42 24.45 -6.13
N ASN A 109 -18.73 24.41 -4.83
CA ASN A 109 -18.87 25.60 -4.01
C ASN A 109 -17.55 26.36 -3.86
N ILE A 110 -16.44 25.63 -3.66
CA ILE A 110 -15.09 26.21 -3.55
C ILE A 110 -14.67 26.85 -4.87
N SER A 111 -14.93 26.17 -5.99
CA SER A 111 -14.61 26.70 -7.33
C SER A 111 -15.41 27.95 -7.65
N ALA A 112 -16.69 27.99 -7.33
CA ALA A 112 -17.53 29.16 -7.51
C ALA A 112 -17.06 30.36 -6.67
N LEU A 113 -16.52 30.09 -5.47
CA LEU A 113 -15.95 31.14 -4.61
C LEU A 113 -14.61 31.66 -5.15
N LEU A 114 -13.74 30.78 -5.67
CA LEU A 114 -12.40 31.15 -6.14
C LEU A 114 -12.41 31.82 -7.51
N MET A 115 -13.24 31.35 -8.43
CA MET A 115 -13.37 31.86 -9.80
C MET A 115 -14.84 31.90 -10.26
N PRO A 116 -15.60 32.89 -9.83
CA PRO A 116 -17.02 33.01 -10.20
C PRO A 116 -17.30 33.05 -11.70
N ALA A 117 -16.34 33.54 -12.48
CA ALA A 117 -16.47 33.67 -13.95
C ALA A 117 -16.29 32.34 -14.71
N MET A 118 -15.59 31.35 -14.13
CA MET A 118 -15.29 30.07 -14.76
C MET A 118 -15.28 28.94 -13.72
N PRO A 119 -16.39 28.66 -13.00
CA PRO A 119 -16.40 27.69 -11.91
C PRO A 119 -16.12 26.28 -12.41
N GLU A 120 -16.63 25.87 -13.57
CA GLU A 120 -16.48 24.53 -14.14
C GLU A 120 -15.03 24.20 -14.52
N ALA A 121 -14.32 25.13 -15.16
CA ALA A 121 -12.91 24.97 -15.49
C ALA A 121 -12.01 24.87 -14.24
N THR A 122 -12.47 25.46 -13.13
CA THR A 122 -11.75 25.48 -11.85
C THR A 122 -11.99 24.22 -11.04
N ASN A 123 -13.14 23.55 -11.19
CA ASN A 123 -13.51 22.34 -10.46
C ASN A 123 -12.42 21.24 -10.51
N LEU A 124 -11.88 20.99 -11.70
CA LEU A 124 -10.87 19.95 -11.88
C LEU A 124 -9.56 20.28 -11.14
N ASN A 125 -9.13 21.54 -11.15
CA ASN A 125 -7.93 21.98 -10.45
C ASN A 125 -8.11 21.95 -8.93
N VAL A 126 -9.26 22.41 -8.43
CA VAL A 126 -9.61 22.34 -7.00
C VAL A 126 -9.65 20.90 -6.55
N LEU A 127 -10.29 20.01 -7.30
CA LEU A 127 -10.32 18.58 -7.01
C LEU A 127 -8.90 17.97 -6.98
N ALA A 128 -8.04 18.33 -7.93
CA ALA A 128 -6.66 17.84 -7.97
C ALA A 128 -5.86 18.28 -6.73
N VAL A 129 -6.01 19.54 -6.28
CA VAL A 129 -5.38 20.03 -5.06
C VAL A 129 -5.93 19.32 -3.82
N LEU A 130 -7.24 19.15 -3.72
CA LEU A 130 -7.86 18.44 -2.59
C LEU A 130 -7.43 16.97 -2.55
N ARG A 131 -7.34 16.29 -3.70
CA ARG A 131 -6.83 14.90 -3.78
C ARG A 131 -5.36 14.81 -3.43
N PHE A 132 -4.54 15.79 -3.80
CA PHE A 132 -3.16 15.89 -3.33
C PHE A 132 -3.09 15.99 -1.79
N LEU A 133 -3.88 16.91 -1.21
CA LEU A 133 -3.93 17.09 0.25
C LEU A 133 -4.44 15.83 0.96
N THR A 134 -5.54 15.23 0.50
CA THR A 134 -6.03 13.96 1.06
C THR A 134 -4.93 12.88 0.95
N GLY A 135 -4.26 12.80 -0.20
CA GLY A 135 -3.16 11.88 -0.45
C GLY A 135 -2.02 11.98 0.55
N LEU A 136 -1.67 13.19 1.01
CA LEU A 136 -0.66 13.37 2.07
C LEU A 136 -0.98 12.55 3.33
N GLY A 137 -2.24 12.54 3.75
CA GLY A 137 -2.67 11.74 4.90
C GLY A 137 -2.70 10.24 4.60
N LEU A 138 -3.32 9.84 3.46
CA LEU A 138 -3.43 8.44 3.04
C LEU A 138 -2.06 7.75 2.95
N GLY A 139 -1.03 8.48 2.48
CA GLY A 139 0.32 7.95 2.36
C GLY A 139 0.95 7.47 3.67
N ALA A 140 0.52 8.00 4.79
CA ALA A 140 1.05 7.65 6.10
C ALA A 140 0.28 6.53 6.80
N MET A 141 -0.97 6.23 6.41
CA MET A 141 -1.81 5.29 7.14
C MET A 141 -1.23 3.88 7.20
N VAL A 142 -0.75 3.35 6.07
CA VAL A 142 -0.14 2.01 6.04
C VAL A 142 1.11 1.92 6.91
N PRO A 143 2.14 2.79 6.76
CA PRO A 143 3.33 2.71 7.60
C PRO A 143 3.03 2.94 9.09
N LEU A 144 2.12 3.84 9.46
CA LEU A 144 1.70 4.04 10.84
C LEU A 144 1.04 2.80 11.44
N GLY A 145 0.12 2.17 10.69
CA GLY A 145 -0.52 0.92 11.11
C GLY A 145 0.49 -0.21 11.31
N VAL A 146 1.42 -0.40 10.37
CA VAL A 146 2.50 -1.40 10.47
C VAL A 146 3.33 -1.18 11.74
N VAL A 147 3.70 0.06 12.01
CA VAL A 147 4.52 0.39 13.18
C VAL A 147 3.76 0.12 14.48
N ILE A 148 2.48 0.52 14.57
CA ILE A 148 1.65 0.26 15.75
C ILE A 148 1.52 -1.25 15.99
N VAL A 149 1.13 -2.03 14.97
CA VAL A 149 0.98 -3.48 15.12
C VAL A 149 2.30 -4.13 15.51
N ASN A 150 3.43 -3.70 14.93
CA ASN A 150 4.76 -4.24 15.24
C ASN A 150 5.19 -4.01 16.70
N GLU A 151 4.78 -2.90 17.33
CA GLU A 151 5.10 -2.62 18.73
C GLU A 151 4.36 -3.52 19.71
N PHE A 152 3.10 -3.83 19.39
CA PHE A 152 2.25 -4.59 20.32
C PHE A 152 2.22 -6.08 20.00
N ALA A 153 2.66 -6.52 18.81
CA ALA A 153 2.64 -7.92 18.39
C ALA A 153 3.90 -8.67 18.85
N PRO A 154 3.75 -9.86 19.48
CA PRO A 154 4.91 -10.71 19.78
C PRO A 154 5.55 -11.23 18.47
N LYS A 155 6.89 -11.36 18.47
CA LYS A 155 7.69 -11.73 17.26
C LYS A 155 7.11 -12.91 16.49
N ARG A 156 6.68 -13.96 17.20
CA ARG A 156 6.15 -15.20 16.60
C ARG A 156 4.84 -15.01 15.80
N ARG A 157 4.04 -13.95 16.07
CA ARG A 157 2.76 -13.66 15.41
C ARG A 157 2.76 -12.33 14.66
N ARG A 158 3.83 -11.57 14.75
CA ARG A 158 3.96 -10.21 14.18
C ARG A 158 3.68 -10.19 12.68
N ALA A 159 4.32 -11.05 11.91
CA ALA A 159 4.10 -11.12 10.47
C ALA A 159 2.63 -11.41 10.13
N ALA A 160 2.01 -12.38 10.81
CA ALA A 160 0.60 -12.72 10.58
C ALA A 160 -0.35 -11.57 10.92
N MET A 161 -0.10 -10.85 12.04
CA MET A 161 -0.94 -9.70 12.44
C MET A 161 -0.79 -8.52 11.48
N VAL A 162 0.41 -8.24 10.98
CA VAL A 162 0.67 -7.19 9.97
C VAL A 162 0.02 -7.57 8.64
N THR A 163 0.10 -8.83 8.22
CA THR A 163 -0.56 -9.29 6.98
C THR A 163 -2.08 -9.17 7.10
N LEU A 164 -2.64 -9.62 8.23
CA LEU A 164 -4.08 -9.49 8.47
C LEU A 164 -4.54 -8.02 8.43
N MET A 165 -3.77 -7.12 9.07
CA MET A 165 -4.01 -5.69 8.99
C MET A 165 -3.98 -5.19 7.54
N GLY A 166 -3.00 -5.61 6.74
CA GLY A 166 -2.87 -5.22 5.33
C GLY A 166 -4.05 -5.69 4.46
N CYS A 167 -4.67 -6.83 4.77
CA CYS A 167 -5.90 -7.28 4.10
C CYS A 167 -7.05 -6.28 4.26
N GLY A 168 -7.04 -5.46 5.32
CA GLY A 168 -8.04 -4.40 5.53
C GLY A 168 -8.13 -3.46 4.34
N TYR A 169 -7.00 -2.99 3.83
CA TYR A 169 -6.97 -2.10 2.67
C TYR A 169 -7.65 -2.71 1.43
N ALA A 170 -7.30 -3.94 1.06
CA ALA A 170 -7.88 -4.60 -0.11
C ALA A 170 -9.39 -4.86 0.07
N MET A 171 -9.81 -5.26 1.28
CA MET A 171 -11.23 -5.44 1.60
C MET A 171 -11.99 -4.11 1.56
N GLY A 172 -11.40 -3.02 2.07
CA GLY A 172 -11.97 -1.68 2.01
C GLY A 172 -12.12 -1.21 0.57
N ALA A 173 -11.07 -1.35 -0.24
CA ALA A 173 -11.09 -0.98 -1.64
C ALA A 173 -12.15 -1.77 -2.43
N ALA A 174 -12.26 -3.08 -2.22
CA ALA A 174 -13.31 -3.91 -2.84
C ALA A 174 -14.72 -3.50 -2.38
N SER A 175 -14.90 -3.33 -1.06
CA SER A 175 -16.18 -2.91 -0.48
C SER A 175 -16.61 -1.52 -0.96
N GLY A 176 -15.64 -0.61 -1.15
CA GLY A 176 -15.86 0.72 -1.71
C GLY A 176 -16.46 0.66 -3.11
N GLY A 177 -16.01 -0.27 -3.98
CA GLY A 177 -16.56 -0.46 -5.32
C GLY A 177 -17.99 -1.04 -5.30
N VAL A 178 -18.24 -2.02 -4.42
CA VAL A 178 -19.60 -2.55 -4.24
C VAL A 178 -20.53 -1.48 -3.67
N LEU A 179 -20.07 -0.70 -2.69
CA LEU A 179 -20.84 0.41 -2.12
C LEU A 179 -21.15 1.46 -3.19
N ALA A 180 -20.15 1.88 -3.98
CA ALA A 180 -20.32 2.83 -5.07
C ALA A 180 -21.35 2.36 -6.10
N SER A 181 -21.38 1.06 -6.44
CA SER A 181 -22.33 0.51 -7.42
C SER A 181 -23.80 0.69 -7.03
N HIS A 182 -24.12 0.89 -5.75
CA HIS A 182 -25.46 1.13 -5.25
C HIS A 182 -25.71 2.61 -4.90
N ILE A 183 -24.69 3.27 -4.33
CA ILE A 183 -24.85 4.64 -3.81
C ILE A 183 -24.76 5.68 -4.92
N VAL A 184 -23.81 5.53 -5.85
CA VAL A 184 -23.58 6.53 -6.89
C VAL A 184 -24.81 6.70 -7.77
N PRO A 185 -25.47 5.63 -8.29
CA PRO A 185 -26.68 5.78 -9.08
C PRO A 185 -27.89 6.33 -8.29
N ALA A 186 -27.96 6.08 -6.98
CA ALA A 186 -29.11 6.47 -6.16
C ALA A 186 -29.00 7.88 -5.58
N LEU A 187 -27.79 8.28 -5.14
CA LEU A 187 -27.57 9.51 -4.36
C LEU A 187 -26.52 10.44 -5.00
N GLY A 188 -25.99 10.09 -6.16
CA GLY A 188 -24.91 10.81 -6.82
C GLY A 188 -23.53 10.51 -6.25
N TRP A 189 -22.49 10.92 -6.99
CA TRP A 189 -21.09 10.64 -6.64
C TRP A 189 -20.62 11.27 -5.31
N PRO A 190 -21.12 12.44 -4.83
CA PRO A 190 -20.67 13.01 -3.56
C PRO A 190 -21.00 12.13 -2.35
N ALA A 191 -22.09 11.34 -2.43
CA ALA A 191 -22.53 10.48 -1.33
C ALA A 191 -21.48 9.43 -0.95
N GLN A 192 -20.69 8.94 -1.91
CA GLN A 192 -19.58 8.02 -1.66
C GLN A 192 -18.54 8.66 -0.73
N PHE A 193 -18.17 9.92 -0.96
CA PHE A 193 -17.24 10.64 -0.12
C PHE A 193 -17.83 11.02 1.24
N TYR A 194 -19.12 11.41 1.30
CA TYR A 194 -19.78 11.69 2.58
C TYR A 194 -19.72 10.48 3.51
N ILE A 195 -20.05 9.29 3.02
CA ILE A 195 -20.03 8.05 3.82
C ILE A 195 -18.60 7.70 4.23
N ALA A 196 -17.66 7.69 3.28
CA ALA A 196 -16.27 7.36 3.58
C ALA A 196 -15.66 8.32 4.60
N SER A 197 -15.85 9.63 4.41
CA SER A 197 -15.30 10.67 5.29
C SER A 197 -15.90 10.62 6.70
N LEU A 198 -17.21 10.45 6.83
CA LEU A 198 -17.88 10.36 8.12
C LEU A 198 -17.37 9.16 8.92
N LEU A 199 -17.29 7.98 8.29
CA LEU A 199 -16.75 6.78 8.94
C LEU A 199 -15.28 6.97 9.34
N THR A 200 -14.47 7.64 8.51
CA THR A 200 -13.07 7.94 8.82
C THR A 200 -12.94 8.91 9.99
N ILE A 201 -13.78 9.95 10.07
CA ILE A 201 -13.79 10.90 11.20
C ILE A 201 -14.20 10.19 12.49
N VAL A 202 -15.26 9.36 12.45
CA VAL A 202 -15.68 8.53 13.60
C VAL A 202 -14.54 7.62 14.04
N MET A 203 -13.83 7.00 13.09
CA MET A 203 -12.67 6.16 13.41
C MET A 203 -11.56 6.97 14.09
N GLY A 204 -11.31 8.21 13.68
CA GLY A 204 -10.39 9.12 14.36
C GLY A 204 -10.76 9.31 15.83
N GLY A 205 -12.05 9.48 16.16
CA GLY A 205 -12.57 9.54 17.52
C GLY A 205 -12.38 8.23 18.30
N VAL A 206 -12.61 7.09 17.66
CA VAL A 206 -12.36 5.76 18.23
C VAL A 206 -10.86 5.58 18.56
N LEU A 207 -9.99 5.93 17.63
CA LEU A 207 -8.54 5.86 17.86
C LEU A 207 -8.08 6.80 18.97
N TRP A 208 -8.64 8.00 19.06
CA TRP A 208 -8.32 8.94 20.14
C TRP A 208 -8.60 8.33 21.52
N THR A 209 -9.71 7.64 21.67
CA THR A 209 -10.16 7.06 22.95
C THR A 209 -9.46 5.74 23.28
N PHE A 210 -9.32 4.83 22.31
CA PHE A 210 -8.94 3.44 22.58
C PHE A 210 -7.49 3.08 22.17
N LEU A 211 -6.87 3.82 21.24
CA LEU A 211 -5.50 3.53 20.82
C LEU A 211 -4.52 3.92 21.95
N PRO A 212 -3.67 3.00 22.43
CA PRO A 212 -2.62 3.35 23.38
C PRO A 212 -1.50 4.15 22.73
N GLU A 213 -0.75 4.91 23.54
CA GLU A 213 0.48 5.52 23.06
C GLU A 213 1.58 4.46 22.89
N SER A 214 2.54 4.75 22.05
CA SER A 214 3.70 3.91 21.79
C SER A 214 4.47 3.59 23.05
N ILE A 215 4.62 2.29 23.35
CA ILE A 215 5.40 1.83 24.51
C ILE A 215 6.85 2.33 24.40
N ARG A 216 7.40 2.37 23.18
CA ARG A 216 8.73 2.91 22.92
C ARG A 216 8.85 4.38 23.33
N LEU A 217 7.89 5.21 22.92
CA LEU A 217 7.90 6.62 23.28
C LEU A 217 7.73 6.82 24.78
N LEU A 218 6.85 6.04 25.41
CA LEU A 218 6.64 6.09 26.87
C LEU A 218 7.91 5.71 27.64
N THR A 219 8.66 4.71 27.15
CA THR A 219 9.95 4.30 27.73
C THR A 219 11.00 5.41 27.59
N ILE A 220 11.11 6.05 26.43
CA ILE A 220 12.04 7.17 26.19
C ILE A 220 11.69 8.37 27.10
N LYS A 221 10.39 8.62 27.32
CA LYS A 221 9.89 9.73 28.17
C LYS A 221 9.86 9.39 29.66
N GLY A 222 10.20 8.17 30.06
CA GLY A 222 10.20 7.72 31.47
C GLY A 222 8.80 7.64 32.10
N ARG A 223 7.73 7.48 31.28
CA ARG A 223 6.34 7.44 31.76
C ARG A 223 5.96 6.02 32.25
N THR A 224 6.63 5.57 33.32
CA THR A 224 6.54 4.22 33.88
C THR A 224 5.12 3.79 34.21
N ALA A 225 4.31 4.67 34.79
CA ALA A 225 2.94 4.36 35.18
C ALA A 225 2.06 3.94 33.98
N GLU A 226 2.22 4.57 32.83
CA GLU A 226 1.46 4.24 31.62
C GLU A 226 1.94 2.94 30.98
N ILE A 227 3.26 2.69 31.00
CA ILE A 227 3.82 1.41 30.56
C ILE A 227 3.22 0.26 31.38
N VAL A 228 3.19 0.39 32.71
CA VAL A 228 2.60 -0.60 33.61
C VAL A 228 1.11 -0.80 33.31
N ALA A 229 0.36 0.29 33.09
CA ALA A 229 -1.06 0.21 32.76
C ALA A 229 -1.32 -0.55 31.44
N ILE A 230 -0.48 -0.33 30.42
CA ILE A 230 -0.55 -1.04 29.14
C ILE A 230 -0.18 -2.51 29.33
N LEU A 231 0.92 -2.81 30.01
CA LEU A 231 1.39 -4.18 30.22
C LEU A 231 0.40 -5.02 31.03
N ARG A 232 -0.30 -4.43 32.02
CA ARG A 232 -1.39 -5.10 32.75
C ARG A 232 -2.61 -5.40 31.89
N LYS A 233 -2.88 -4.60 30.85
CA LYS A 233 -3.94 -4.92 29.85
C LYS A 233 -3.52 -6.07 28.94
N ILE A 234 -2.22 -6.24 28.71
CA ILE A 234 -1.69 -7.37 27.93
C ILE A 234 -1.73 -8.65 28.78
N ASP A 235 -1.22 -8.59 30.01
CA ASP A 235 -1.25 -9.70 30.96
C ASP A 235 -1.52 -9.18 32.39
N PRO A 236 -2.73 -9.44 32.94
CA PRO A 236 -3.09 -9.01 34.29
C PRO A 236 -2.25 -9.64 35.41
N ALA A 237 -1.56 -10.76 35.15
CA ALA A 237 -0.72 -11.43 36.16
C ALA A 237 0.62 -10.71 36.39
N LEU A 238 0.98 -9.74 35.54
CA LEU A 238 2.21 -9.00 35.67
C LEU A 238 2.16 -8.02 36.86
N SER A 239 3.09 -8.18 37.75
CA SER A 239 3.32 -7.29 38.89
C SER A 239 4.72 -6.64 38.79
N PHE A 240 4.76 -5.34 38.96
CA PHE A 240 5.97 -4.56 38.87
C PHE A 240 6.20 -3.81 40.19
N SER A 241 7.45 -3.79 40.66
CA SER A 241 7.84 -2.96 41.80
C SER A 241 7.90 -1.48 41.37
N SER A 242 7.76 -0.57 42.34
CA SER A 242 7.99 0.87 42.14
C SER A 242 9.36 1.21 41.55
N ASP A 243 10.38 0.38 41.83
CA ASP A 243 11.76 0.58 41.36
C ASP A 243 12.06 -0.09 40.01
N THR A 244 11.04 -0.62 39.31
CA THR A 244 11.24 -1.26 37.99
C THR A 244 11.59 -0.23 36.93
N GLN A 245 12.76 -0.38 36.31
CA GLN A 245 13.19 0.41 35.17
C GLN A 245 12.88 -0.32 33.87
N PHE A 246 12.10 0.31 32.99
CA PHE A 246 11.80 -0.21 31.68
C PHE A 246 12.83 0.27 30.67
N VAL A 247 13.38 -0.67 29.87
CA VAL A 247 14.40 -0.40 28.85
C VAL A 247 14.06 -1.09 27.54
N LEU A 248 14.69 -0.64 26.45
CA LEU A 248 14.61 -1.20 25.12
C LEU A 248 16.01 -1.56 24.63
N HIS A 249 16.49 -2.76 24.97
CA HIS A 249 17.86 -3.18 24.68
C HIS A 249 18.20 -3.34 23.20
N GLN A 250 17.23 -3.69 22.35
CA GLN A 250 17.46 -3.90 20.91
C GLN A 250 17.85 -2.63 20.14
N GLU A 251 17.45 -1.45 20.60
CA GLU A 251 17.65 -0.19 19.86
C GLU A 251 19.05 0.42 20.00
N ALA A 252 19.74 0.14 21.09
CA ALA A 252 21.11 0.61 21.26
C ALA A 252 22.08 -0.01 20.23
N ARG A 253 21.81 -1.24 19.78
CA ARG A 253 22.58 -1.94 18.74
C ARG A 253 22.28 -1.46 17.32
N GLU A 254 21.03 -1.06 17.01
CA GLU A 254 20.64 -0.64 15.67
C GLU A 254 21.03 0.81 15.34
N LYS A 255 21.03 1.71 16.32
CA LYS A 255 21.42 3.13 16.12
C LYS A 255 22.88 3.32 15.72
N SER A 256 23.79 2.41 16.08
CA SER A 256 25.21 2.53 15.76
C SER A 256 25.58 2.09 14.33
N ALA A 257 24.66 1.44 13.60
CA ALA A 257 24.96 0.81 12.30
C ALA A 257 24.54 1.60 11.06
N HIS A 258 23.65 2.61 11.17
CA HIS A 258 23.01 3.17 9.98
C HIS A 258 23.48 4.58 9.63
N LYS A 259 24.68 4.70 9.03
CA LYS A 259 24.97 5.83 8.15
C LYS A 259 24.20 5.59 6.81
N PHE A 260 23.15 6.38 6.56
CA PHE A 260 22.43 6.42 5.29
C PHE A 260 23.43 6.63 4.13
N ARG A 261 23.66 5.59 3.33
CA ARG A 261 24.56 5.63 2.16
C ARG A 261 23.92 4.89 0.99
N PRO A 262 23.04 5.53 0.18
CA PRO A 262 22.37 4.89 -0.94
C PRO A 262 23.35 4.39 -2.01
N GLN A 263 24.55 4.98 -2.10
CA GLN A 263 25.64 4.53 -3.00
C GLN A 263 26.02 3.05 -2.79
N ARG A 264 25.88 2.52 -1.57
CA ARG A 264 26.16 1.10 -1.27
C ARG A 264 25.26 0.11 -2.00
N LEU A 265 24.11 0.56 -2.50
CA LEU A 265 23.20 -0.27 -3.31
C LEU A 265 23.81 -0.66 -4.65
N PHE A 266 24.76 0.12 -5.15
CA PHE A 266 25.41 -0.07 -6.43
C PHE A 266 26.85 -0.64 -6.33
N LEU A 267 27.41 -0.68 -5.13
CA LEU A 267 28.74 -1.21 -4.88
C LEU A 267 28.74 -2.75 -4.80
N GLU A 268 29.94 -3.34 -4.79
CA GLU A 268 30.17 -4.79 -4.59
C GLU A 268 29.43 -5.64 -5.63
N GLY A 269 29.31 -5.13 -6.86
CA GLY A 269 28.66 -5.84 -7.97
C GLY A 269 27.12 -5.97 -7.80
N ARG A 270 26.49 -5.18 -6.93
CA ARG A 270 25.02 -5.20 -6.72
C ARG A 270 24.24 -4.35 -7.70
N ALA A 271 24.90 -3.51 -8.50
CA ALA A 271 24.24 -2.57 -9.41
C ALA A 271 23.21 -3.24 -10.32
N ALA A 272 23.55 -4.35 -10.98
CA ALA A 272 22.63 -5.08 -11.84
C ALA A 272 21.41 -5.61 -11.07
N THR A 273 21.61 -6.17 -9.87
CA THR A 273 20.53 -6.65 -9.01
C THR A 273 19.59 -5.51 -8.60
N THR A 274 20.14 -4.37 -8.18
CA THR A 274 19.39 -3.19 -7.74
C THR A 274 18.56 -2.62 -8.90
N VAL A 275 19.17 -2.41 -10.07
CA VAL A 275 18.46 -1.87 -11.24
C VAL A 275 17.35 -2.81 -11.70
N LEU A 276 17.60 -4.12 -11.77
CA LEU A 276 16.59 -5.10 -12.20
C LEU A 276 15.41 -5.18 -11.22
N VAL A 277 15.66 -5.14 -9.93
CA VAL A 277 14.59 -5.08 -8.91
C VAL A 277 13.75 -3.79 -9.05
N TRP A 278 14.42 -2.66 -9.27
CA TRP A 278 13.74 -1.39 -9.48
C TRP A 278 12.88 -1.40 -10.74
N LEU A 279 13.39 -1.95 -11.84
CA LEU A 279 12.63 -2.09 -13.08
C LEU A 279 11.43 -3.03 -12.94
N CYS A 280 11.58 -4.15 -12.23
CA CYS A 280 10.46 -5.05 -11.96
C CYS A 280 9.35 -4.35 -11.16
N LEU A 281 9.71 -3.67 -10.07
CA LEU A 281 8.74 -2.93 -9.25
C LEU A 281 8.11 -1.77 -10.03
N PHE A 282 8.89 -1.05 -10.84
CA PHE A 282 8.42 0.02 -11.69
C PHE A 282 7.35 -0.47 -12.68
N MET A 283 7.64 -1.54 -13.44
CA MET A 283 6.71 -2.11 -14.42
C MET A 283 5.41 -2.59 -13.77
N ASN A 284 5.53 -3.33 -12.66
CA ASN A 284 4.36 -3.82 -11.95
C ASN A 284 3.50 -2.68 -11.37
N THR A 285 4.14 -1.67 -10.76
CA THR A 285 3.44 -0.55 -10.14
C THR A 285 2.80 0.38 -11.16
N LEU A 286 3.42 0.54 -12.34
CA LEU A 286 2.85 1.25 -13.49
C LEU A 286 1.50 0.64 -13.87
N VAL A 287 1.47 -0.67 -14.10
CA VAL A 287 0.25 -1.40 -14.49
C VAL A 287 -0.78 -1.41 -13.36
N LEU A 288 -0.32 -1.61 -12.13
CA LEU A 288 -1.22 -1.62 -10.97
C LEU A 288 -1.98 -0.31 -10.82
N ASN A 289 -1.31 0.83 -10.97
CA ASN A 289 -1.97 2.13 -10.83
C ASN A 289 -2.79 2.51 -12.06
N TYR A 290 -2.42 2.04 -13.26
CA TYR A 290 -3.30 2.09 -14.41
C TYR A 290 -4.64 1.41 -14.12
N LEU A 291 -4.60 0.15 -13.68
CA LEU A 291 -5.81 -0.61 -13.37
C LEU A 291 -6.58 0.02 -12.20
N ASN A 292 -5.92 0.32 -11.09
CA ASN A 292 -6.59 0.85 -9.90
C ASN A 292 -7.38 2.14 -10.16
N ASN A 293 -6.86 3.04 -10.99
CA ASN A 293 -7.46 4.36 -11.18
C ASN A 293 -8.43 4.41 -12.38
N TRP A 294 -8.11 3.68 -13.46
CA TRP A 294 -8.87 3.80 -14.69
C TRP A 294 -9.84 2.65 -14.96
N LEU A 295 -9.67 1.50 -14.29
CA LEU A 295 -10.50 0.32 -14.54
C LEU A 295 -12.00 0.60 -14.43
N PRO A 296 -12.54 1.33 -13.42
CA PRO A 296 -13.95 1.64 -13.37
C PRO A 296 -14.43 2.42 -14.62
N THR A 297 -13.72 3.47 -15.00
CA THR A 297 -14.04 4.28 -16.19
C THR A 297 -13.97 3.45 -17.48
N LEU A 298 -12.87 2.69 -17.65
CA LEU A 298 -12.68 1.86 -18.84
C LEU A 298 -13.74 0.76 -18.94
N THR A 299 -14.20 0.23 -17.81
CA THR A 299 -15.22 -0.82 -17.77
C THR A 299 -16.61 -0.26 -18.13
N VAL A 300 -16.93 0.96 -17.71
CA VAL A 300 -18.16 1.65 -18.19
C VAL A 300 -18.11 1.87 -19.70
N GLU A 301 -16.96 2.26 -20.24
CA GLU A 301 -16.79 2.48 -21.69
C GLU A 301 -16.89 1.20 -22.53
N THR A 302 -16.82 -0.01 -21.93
CA THR A 302 -17.12 -1.26 -22.66
C THR A 302 -18.61 -1.45 -22.97
N GLY A 303 -19.47 -0.55 -22.47
CA GLY A 303 -20.92 -0.61 -22.64
C GLY A 303 -21.67 -1.32 -21.52
N LEU A 304 -21.00 -1.72 -20.44
CA LEU A 304 -21.66 -2.24 -19.24
C LEU A 304 -22.40 -1.11 -18.51
N PRO A 305 -23.58 -1.39 -17.93
CA PRO A 305 -24.22 -0.47 -16.99
C PRO A 305 -23.27 -0.09 -15.86
N GLU A 306 -23.28 1.18 -15.46
CA GLU A 306 -22.36 1.71 -14.44
C GLU A 306 -22.31 0.85 -13.15
N PRO A 307 -23.44 0.39 -12.55
CA PRO A 307 -23.39 -0.45 -11.36
C PRO A 307 -22.67 -1.78 -11.56
N GLU A 308 -22.80 -2.38 -12.76
CA GLU A 308 -22.10 -3.63 -13.08
C GLU A 308 -20.62 -3.39 -13.33
N ALA A 309 -20.27 -2.31 -14.01
CA ALA A 309 -18.89 -1.90 -14.24
C ALA A 309 -18.13 -1.67 -12.93
N LEU A 310 -18.74 -0.99 -11.96
CA LEU A 310 -18.16 -0.74 -10.65
C LEU A 310 -17.99 -2.04 -9.85
N ARG A 311 -18.98 -2.96 -9.92
CA ARG A 311 -18.85 -4.29 -9.30
C ARG A 311 -17.73 -5.09 -9.95
N ALA A 312 -17.64 -5.10 -11.29
CA ALA A 312 -16.56 -5.78 -11.99
C ALA A 312 -15.19 -5.23 -11.58
N ALA A 313 -15.04 -3.92 -11.47
CA ALA A 313 -13.78 -3.29 -11.03
C ALA A 313 -13.39 -3.69 -9.59
N ALA A 314 -14.36 -3.93 -8.69
CA ALA A 314 -14.08 -4.39 -7.33
C ALA A 314 -13.42 -5.79 -7.29
N PHE A 315 -13.64 -6.64 -8.30
CA PHE A 315 -13.00 -7.95 -8.39
C PHE A 315 -11.47 -7.87 -8.53
N LEU A 316 -10.92 -6.74 -8.99
CA LEU A 316 -9.46 -6.53 -9.01
C LEU A 316 -8.87 -6.66 -7.59
N GLN A 317 -9.51 -6.05 -6.61
CA GLN A 317 -9.03 -6.07 -5.21
C GLN A 317 -9.25 -7.42 -4.55
N ILE A 318 -10.39 -8.07 -4.83
CA ILE A 318 -10.68 -9.42 -4.33
C ILE A 318 -9.66 -10.42 -4.87
N GLY A 319 -9.41 -10.38 -6.18
CA GLY A 319 -8.37 -11.18 -6.82
C GLY A 319 -7.00 -10.91 -6.22
N GLY A 320 -6.66 -9.64 -6.02
CA GLY A 320 -5.40 -9.21 -5.42
C GLY A 320 -5.18 -9.75 -4.01
N MET A 321 -6.21 -9.71 -3.16
CA MET A 321 -6.13 -10.25 -1.79
C MET A 321 -5.80 -11.74 -1.80
N LEU A 322 -6.49 -12.51 -2.64
CA LEU A 322 -6.23 -13.95 -2.79
C LEU A 322 -4.86 -14.21 -3.43
N GLY A 323 -4.45 -13.37 -4.39
CA GLY A 323 -3.15 -13.44 -5.04
C GLY A 323 -1.99 -13.25 -4.06
N VAL A 324 -2.07 -12.28 -3.16
CA VAL A 324 -1.04 -12.05 -2.13
C VAL A 324 -0.82 -13.30 -1.26
N ILE A 325 -1.90 -13.92 -0.81
CA ILE A 325 -1.82 -15.12 0.04
C ILE A 325 -1.26 -16.30 -0.77
N THR A 326 -1.82 -16.54 -1.95
CA THR A 326 -1.48 -17.72 -2.75
C THR A 326 -0.08 -17.64 -3.34
N LEU A 327 0.30 -16.50 -3.95
CA LEU A 327 1.64 -16.33 -4.54
C LEU A 327 2.73 -16.28 -3.48
N GLY A 328 2.43 -15.74 -2.28
CA GLY A 328 3.33 -15.82 -1.14
C GLY A 328 3.64 -17.26 -0.75
N PHE A 329 2.60 -18.08 -0.56
CA PHE A 329 2.76 -19.51 -0.25
C PHE A 329 3.46 -20.30 -1.37
N LEU A 330 3.13 -20.01 -2.64
CA LEU A 330 3.80 -20.63 -3.78
C LEU A 330 5.29 -20.23 -3.85
N ALA A 331 5.62 -18.98 -3.52
CA ALA A 331 7.00 -18.49 -3.51
C ALA A 331 7.85 -19.20 -2.44
N ASP A 332 7.28 -19.48 -1.28
CA ASP A 332 7.94 -20.26 -0.24
C ASP A 332 8.19 -21.73 -0.68
N ARG A 333 7.24 -22.32 -1.41
CA ARG A 333 7.33 -23.71 -1.85
C ARG A 333 8.18 -23.93 -3.10
N PHE A 334 8.03 -23.09 -4.11
CA PHE A 334 8.65 -23.24 -5.45
C PHE A 334 9.79 -22.27 -5.72
N GLY A 335 10.00 -21.30 -4.82
CA GLY A 335 10.99 -20.23 -4.94
C GLY A 335 10.47 -18.99 -5.66
N PHE A 336 10.94 -17.83 -5.22
CA PHE A 336 10.47 -16.53 -5.68
C PHE A 336 10.55 -16.33 -7.20
N PHE A 337 11.67 -16.74 -7.83
CA PHE A 337 11.90 -16.47 -9.26
C PHE A 337 10.89 -17.17 -10.15
N LYS A 338 10.64 -18.48 -9.92
CA LYS A 338 9.71 -19.25 -10.75
C LYS A 338 8.29 -18.69 -10.63
N VAL A 339 7.87 -18.37 -9.42
CA VAL A 339 6.53 -17.84 -9.15
C VAL A 339 6.37 -16.44 -9.77
N LEU A 340 7.35 -15.56 -9.63
CA LEU A 340 7.31 -14.22 -10.22
C LEU A 340 7.30 -14.24 -11.74
N ILE A 341 8.10 -15.10 -12.39
CA ILE A 341 8.09 -15.27 -13.85
C ILE A 341 6.70 -15.68 -14.31
N GLY A 342 6.12 -16.72 -13.68
CA GLY A 342 4.77 -17.20 -14.00
C GLY A 342 3.69 -16.15 -13.75
N SER A 343 3.78 -15.41 -12.64
CA SER A 343 2.77 -14.42 -12.28
C SER A 343 2.84 -13.15 -13.17
N PHE A 344 4.04 -12.68 -13.53
CA PHE A 344 4.19 -11.60 -14.50
C PHE A 344 3.63 -12.00 -15.88
N PHE A 345 3.97 -13.20 -16.36
CA PHE A 345 3.49 -13.70 -17.63
C PHE A 345 1.96 -13.86 -17.66
N ALA A 346 1.40 -14.53 -16.64
CA ALA A 346 -0.05 -14.70 -16.51
C ALA A 346 -0.77 -13.36 -16.35
N GLY A 347 -0.22 -12.44 -15.55
CA GLY A 347 -0.76 -11.10 -15.38
C GLY A 347 -0.87 -10.34 -16.71
N GLY A 348 0.15 -10.41 -17.56
CA GLY A 348 0.12 -9.83 -18.91
C GLY A 348 -0.99 -10.42 -19.78
N ILE A 349 -1.19 -11.75 -19.75
CA ILE A 349 -2.26 -12.42 -20.49
C ILE A 349 -3.64 -11.95 -19.99
N PHE A 350 -3.88 -11.96 -18.67
CA PHE A 350 -5.20 -11.60 -18.15
C PHE A 350 -5.53 -10.12 -18.33
N ILE A 351 -4.55 -9.22 -18.32
CA ILE A 351 -4.76 -7.81 -18.68
C ILE A 351 -5.16 -7.69 -20.16
N SER A 352 -4.53 -8.43 -21.06
CA SER A 352 -4.92 -8.48 -22.47
C SER A 352 -6.34 -9.02 -22.66
N LEU A 353 -6.72 -10.04 -21.87
CA LEU A 353 -8.06 -10.62 -21.91
C LEU A 353 -9.16 -9.65 -21.43
N ILE A 354 -8.87 -8.68 -20.56
CA ILE A 354 -9.82 -7.62 -20.22
C ILE A 354 -10.24 -6.87 -21.49
N GLY A 355 -9.28 -6.53 -22.36
CA GLY A 355 -9.55 -5.84 -23.61
C GLY A 355 -10.36 -6.67 -24.63
N TRP A 356 -10.28 -8.00 -24.54
CA TRP A 356 -11.01 -8.92 -25.41
C TRP A 356 -12.40 -9.30 -24.88
N ALA A 357 -12.61 -9.28 -23.56
CA ALA A 357 -13.82 -9.75 -22.89
C ALA A 357 -15.10 -8.94 -23.26
N GLY A 358 -14.94 -7.73 -23.80
CA GLY A 358 -16.05 -6.90 -24.29
C GLY A 358 -17.04 -6.50 -23.20
N GLY A 359 -18.30 -6.23 -23.59
CA GLY A 359 -19.38 -5.78 -22.70
C GLY A 359 -20.09 -6.89 -21.91
N SER A 360 -19.50 -8.08 -21.75
CA SER A 360 -20.09 -9.17 -20.98
C SER A 360 -19.52 -9.21 -19.56
N PHE A 361 -20.38 -9.14 -18.55
CA PHE A 361 -19.98 -9.04 -17.13
C PHE A 361 -19.09 -10.20 -16.67
N VAL A 362 -19.48 -11.47 -16.92
CA VAL A 362 -18.80 -12.64 -16.36
C VAL A 362 -17.37 -12.81 -16.87
N PRO A 363 -17.10 -12.82 -18.20
CA PRO A 363 -15.72 -12.91 -18.71
C PRO A 363 -14.88 -11.72 -18.28
N LEU A 364 -15.45 -10.51 -18.29
CA LEU A 364 -14.75 -9.29 -17.89
C LEU A 364 -14.36 -9.32 -16.41
N ALA A 365 -15.31 -9.62 -15.52
CA ALA A 365 -15.04 -9.75 -14.08
C ALA A 365 -14.03 -10.85 -13.77
N GLY A 366 -14.08 -11.98 -14.49
CA GLY A 366 -13.10 -13.07 -14.39
C GLY A 366 -11.70 -12.64 -14.80
N ALA A 367 -11.55 -11.92 -15.91
CA ALA A 367 -10.28 -11.38 -16.37
C ALA A 367 -9.72 -10.32 -15.41
N ILE A 368 -10.58 -9.43 -14.90
CA ILE A 368 -10.22 -8.42 -13.90
C ILE A 368 -9.76 -9.08 -12.60
N PHE A 369 -10.50 -10.08 -12.10
CA PHE A 369 -10.12 -10.84 -10.91
C PHE A 369 -8.74 -11.48 -11.07
N ALA A 370 -8.50 -12.18 -12.18
CA ALA A 370 -7.22 -12.82 -12.45
C ALA A 370 -6.09 -11.78 -12.62
N SER A 371 -6.37 -10.64 -13.26
CA SER A 371 -5.41 -9.53 -13.36
C SER A 371 -5.03 -9.00 -11.97
N GLY A 372 -6.00 -8.81 -11.07
CA GLY A 372 -5.75 -8.43 -9.69
C GLY A 372 -4.92 -9.47 -8.94
N PHE A 373 -5.30 -10.76 -9.07
CA PHE A 373 -4.59 -11.88 -8.46
C PHE A 373 -3.10 -11.88 -8.80
N PHE A 374 -2.79 -11.77 -10.08
CA PHE A 374 -1.39 -11.81 -10.51
C PHE A 374 -0.67 -10.47 -10.30
N ASN A 375 -1.29 -9.32 -10.52
CA ASN A 375 -0.61 -8.02 -10.42
C ASN A 375 -0.36 -7.60 -8.97
N ILE A 376 -1.41 -7.60 -8.12
CA ILE A 376 -1.29 -7.22 -6.70
C ILE A 376 -0.47 -8.27 -5.93
N GLY A 377 -0.70 -9.56 -6.22
CA GLY A 377 0.07 -10.64 -5.63
C GLY A 377 1.56 -10.56 -5.98
N THR A 378 1.88 -10.25 -7.23
CA THR A 378 3.25 -10.02 -7.70
C THR A 378 3.90 -8.84 -6.97
N GLN A 379 3.19 -7.75 -6.72
CA GLN A 379 3.72 -6.57 -6.02
C GLN A 379 4.29 -6.94 -4.64
N ILE A 380 3.53 -7.69 -3.86
CA ILE A 380 3.94 -8.09 -2.50
C ILE A 380 5.04 -9.16 -2.53
N THR A 381 4.91 -10.15 -3.42
CA THR A 381 5.92 -11.20 -3.59
C THR A 381 7.26 -10.62 -4.06
N LEU A 382 7.24 -9.62 -4.94
CA LEU A 382 8.44 -8.93 -5.42
C LEU A 382 9.10 -8.07 -4.31
N ALA A 383 8.30 -7.43 -3.46
CA ALA A 383 8.80 -6.71 -2.29
C ALA A 383 9.49 -7.67 -1.30
N ALA A 384 8.93 -8.86 -1.09
CA ALA A 384 9.53 -9.92 -0.28
C ALA A 384 10.86 -10.43 -0.90
N LEU A 385 10.89 -10.65 -2.23
CA LEU A 385 12.12 -11.01 -2.92
C LEU A 385 13.19 -9.92 -2.73
N ALA A 386 12.84 -8.63 -2.93
CA ALA A 386 13.76 -7.50 -2.76
C ALA A 386 14.40 -7.50 -1.37
N ALA A 387 13.62 -7.78 -0.32
CA ALA A 387 14.13 -7.89 1.05
C ALA A 387 15.15 -9.03 1.24
N THR A 388 15.10 -10.09 0.43
CA THR A 388 16.08 -11.20 0.48
C THR A 388 17.35 -10.95 -0.32
N LEU A 389 17.33 -10.02 -1.26
CA LEU A 389 18.45 -9.75 -2.15
C LEU A 389 19.49 -8.78 -1.56
N TYR A 390 19.08 -7.96 -0.59
CA TYR A 390 19.96 -7.01 0.07
C TYR A 390 20.49 -7.55 1.41
N PRO A 391 21.78 -7.34 1.73
CA PRO A 391 22.35 -7.59 3.05
C PRO A 391 21.58 -6.82 4.15
N THR A 392 21.62 -7.34 5.37
CA THR A 392 20.82 -6.81 6.49
C THR A 392 21.09 -5.34 6.81
N ASP A 393 22.33 -4.86 6.62
CA ASP A 393 22.78 -3.50 6.88
C ASP A 393 22.22 -2.44 5.91
N ILE A 394 21.89 -2.84 4.65
CA ILE A 394 21.33 -1.94 3.61
C ILE A 394 19.94 -2.35 3.15
N ARG A 395 19.34 -3.41 3.74
CA ARG A 395 18.05 -3.99 3.30
C ARG A 395 16.92 -2.97 3.31
N SER A 396 16.75 -2.25 4.40
CA SER A 396 15.68 -1.24 4.50
C SER A 396 15.87 -0.13 3.47
N THR A 397 17.11 0.34 3.28
CA THR A 397 17.44 1.34 2.26
C THR A 397 17.12 0.81 0.87
N GLY A 398 17.55 -0.42 0.54
CA GLY A 398 17.33 -1.02 -0.79
C GLY A 398 15.86 -1.17 -1.13
N VAL A 399 15.05 -1.69 -0.20
CA VAL A 399 13.60 -1.87 -0.39
C VAL A 399 12.89 -0.51 -0.50
N SER A 400 13.22 0.46 0.36
CA SER A 400 12.61 1.79 0.34
C SER A 400 12.90 2.54 -0.96
N TRP A 401 14.14 2.50 -1.44
CA TRP A 401 14.51 3.13 -2.72
C TRP A 401 13.84 2.45 -3.92
N ALA A 402 13.72 1.13 -3.90
CA ALA A 402 13.01 0.38 -4.94
C ALA A 402 11.52 0.79 -5.02
N HIS A 403 10.84 0.92 -3.87
CA HIS A 403 9.47 1.43 -3.82
C HIS A 403 9.37 2.91 -4.19
N GLY A 404 10.35 3.74 -3.80
CA GLY A 404 10.43 5.14 -4.20
C GLY A 404 10.52 5.30 -5.72
N PHE A 405 11.39 4.52 -6.37
CA PHE A 405 11.50 4.50 -7.84
C PHE A 405 10.22 4.00 -8.51
N ALA A 406 9.59 2.97 -7.95
CA ALA A 406 8.33 2.42 -8.44
C ALA A 406 7.17 3.45 -8.42
N ARG A 407 7.19 4.43 -7.53
CA ARG A 407 6.19 5.53 -7.51
C ARG A 407 6.20 6.38 -8.77
N ILE A 408 7.35 6.51 -9.43
CA ILE A 408 7.43 7.16 -10.74
C ILE A 408 6.59 6.37 -11.76
N GLY A 409 6.67 5.03 -11.72
CA GLY A 409 5.82 4.16 -12.53
C GLY A 409 4.32 4.36 -12.29
N SER A 410 3.90 4.57 -11.02
CA SER A 410 2.50 4.87 -10.69
C SER A 410 1.98 6.09 -11.44
N ILE A 411 2.73 7.19 -11.40
CA ILE A 411 2.35 8.46 -12.04
C ILE A 411 2.32 8.29 -13.56
N ILE A 412 3.35 7.67 -14.12
CA ILE A 412 3.44 7.41 -15.57
C ILE A 412 2.27 6.57 -16.05
N GLY A 413 1.93 5.48 -15.35
CA GLY A 413 0.80 4.60 -15.72
C GLY A 413 -0.53 5.35 -15.76
N ILE A 414 -0.79 6.20 -14.76
CA ILE A 414 -2.01 7.01 -14.69
C ILE A 414 -2.05 8.05 -15.82
N MET A 415 -0.96 8.80 -16.00
CA MET A 415 -0.87 9.85 -17.02
C MET A 415 -0.99 9.27 -18.42
N PHE A 416 -0.33 8.15 -18.66
CA PHE A 416 -0.33 7.48 -19.96
C PHE A 416 -1.74 7.01 -20.36
N ALA A 417 -2.46 6.36 -19.43
CA ALA A 417 -3.83 5.94 -19.64
C ALA A 417 -4.76 7.12 -19.97
N GLY A 418 -4.70 8.18 -19.18
CA GLY A 418 -5.53 9.36 -19.44
C GLY A 418 -5.19 10.06 -20.75
N THR A 419 -3.93 10.01 -21.18
CA THR A 419 -3.51 10.54 -22.50
C THR A 419 -4.05 9.67 -23.63
N MET A 420 -4.01 8.35 -23.53
CA MET A 420 -4.62 7.44 -24.53
C MET A 420 -6.12 7.69 -24.66
N LEU A 421 -6.83 7.85 -23.51
CA LEU A 421 -8.25 8.20 -23.52
C LEU A 421 -8.52 9.54 -24.21
N ALA A 422 -7.72 10.56 -23.91
CA ALA A 422 -7.83 11.88 -24.53
C ALA A 422 -7.59 11.84 -26.05
N LEU A 423 -6.75 10.92 -26.53
CA LEU A 423 -6.48 10.67 -27.92
C LEU A 423 -7.48 9.70 -28.58
N ASN A 424 -8.55 9.33 -27.88
CA ASN A 424 -9.61 8.41 -28.35
C ASN A 424 -9.09 7.04 -28.83
N TRP A 425 -8.09 6.47 -28.16
CA TRP A 425 -7.61 5.14 -28.48
C TRP A 425 -8.69 4.09 -28.16
N GLN A 426 -8.67 3.01 -28.91
CA GLN A 426 -9.56 1.87 -28.65
C GLN A 426 -9.20 1.19 -27.35
N LEU A 427 -10.19 0.83 -26.53
CA LEU A 427 -10.00 0.19 -25.23
C LEU A 427 -9.15 -1.08 -25.32
N THR A 428 -9.41 -1.92 -26.32
CA THR A 428 -8.65 -3.15 -26.57
C THR A 428 -7.17 -2.86 -26.75
N THR A 429 -6.83 -1.84 -27.55
CA THR A 429 -5.44 -1.42 -27.76
C THR A 429 -4.78 -0.92 -26.47
N MET A 430 -5.52 -0.19 -25.65
CA MET A 430 -5.04 0.30 -24.35
C MET A 430 -4.66 -0.85 -23.40
N TYR A 431 -5.50 -1.91 -23.31
CA TYR A 431 -5.21 -3.07 -22.48
C TYR A 431 -4.04 -3.90 -23.04
N TYR A 432 -3.95 -4.07 -24.37
CA TYR A 432 -2.80 -4.76 -24.97
C TYR A 432 -1.50 -4.02 -24.72
N LEU A 433 -1.49 -2.70 -24.85
CA LEU A 433 -0.30 -1.91 -24.59
C LEU A 433 0.09 -1.95 -23.11
N MET A 434 -0.89 -1.93 -22.18
CA MET A 434 -0.65 -2.03 -20.75
C MET A 434 -0.26 -3.44 -20.28
N SER A 435 -0.45 -4.47 -21.10
CA SER A 435 0.09 -5.80 -20.81
C SER A 435 1.60 -5.92 -21.08
N ILE A 436 2.15 -5.10 -21.98
CA ILE A 436 3.57 -5.12 -22.36
C ILE A 436 4.51 -4.94 -21.16
N PRO A 437 4.33 -3.97 -20.24
CA PRO A 437 5.15 -3.84 -19.05
C PRO A 437 5.20 -5.11 -18.19
N MET A 438 4.13 -5.92 -18.15
CA MET A 438 4.14 -7.19 -17.42
C MET A 438 5.09 -8.21 -18.09
N PHE A 439 5.10 -8.28 -19.40
CA PHE A 439 6.04 -9.16 -20.12
C PHE A 439 7.49 -8.68 -19.97
N PHE A 440 7.75 -7.37 -19.94
CA PHE A 440 9.06 -6.84 -19.57
C PHE A 440 9.43 -7.19 -18.13
N GLY A 441 8.47 -7.11 -17.17
CA GLY A 441 8.68 -7.57 -15.81
C GLY A 441 9.11 -9.04 -15.74
N CYS A 442 8.48 -9.91 -16.53
CA CYS A 442 8.87 -11.30 -16.69
C CYS A 442 10.34 -11.42 -17.16
N LEU A 443 10.72 -10.67 -18.21
CA LEU A 443 12.08 -10.66 -18.72
C LEU A 443 13.10 -10.17 -17.67
N TRP A 444 12.78 -9.10 -16.94
CA TRP A 444 13.67 -8.59 -15.89
C TRP A 444 13.85 -9.56 -14.73
N VAL A 445 12.81 -10.31 -14.34
CA VAL A 445 12.92 -11.37 -13.32
C VAL A 445 13.79 -12.53 -13.83
N LEU A 446 13.67 -12.92 -15.09
CA LEU A 446 14.54 -13.92 -15.72
C LEU A 446 16.00 -13.50 -15.69
N LEU A 447 16.29 -12.25 -16.09
CA LEU A 447 17.65 -11.69 -16.04
C LEU A 447 18.19 -11.62 -14.62
N LEU A 448 17.36 -11.22 -13.66
CA LEU A 448 17.71 -11.17 -12.23
C LEU A 448 18.06 -12.57 -11.68
N SER A 449 17.30 -13.58 -12.07
CA SER A 449 17.58 -14.99 -11.75
C SER A 449 18.95 -15.44 -12.26
N ASN A 450 19.27 -15.10 -13.52
CA ASN A 450 20.55 -15.42 -14.16
C ASN A 450 21.75 -14.70 -13.49
N VAL A 451 21.58 -13.41 -13.15
CA VAL A 451 22.61 -12.63 -12.45
C VAL A 451 22.89 -13.26 -11.06
N ARG A 452 21.84 -13.69 -10.36
CA ARG A 452 22.00 -14.35 -9.05
C ARG A 452 22.68 -15.71 -9.20
N ALA A 453 22.30 -16.51 -10.18
CA ALA A 453 22.90 -17.83 -10.42
C ALA A 453 24.41 -17.71 -10.72
N LYS A 454 24.81 -16.76 -11.57
CA LYS A 454 26.23 -16.49 -11.87
C LYS A 454 27.01 -16.08 -10.61
N LYS A 455 26.45 -15.22 -9.76
CA LYS A 455 27.10 -14.82 -8.51
C LYS A 455 27.29 -15.97 -7.52
N LEU A 456 26.32 -16.86 -7.41
CA LEU A 456 26.44 -18.05 -6.56
C LEU A 456 27.50 -19.02 -7.10
N ALA A 457 27.55 -19.21 -8.40
CA ALA A 457 28.56 -20.03 -9.05
C ALA A 457 30.00 -19.49 -8.87
N SER A 458 30.18 -18.17 -8.99
CA SER A 458 31.49 -17.53 -8.76
C SER A 458 31.92 -17.54 -7.30
N ALA A 459 30.97 -17.43 -6.35
CA ALA A 459 31.26 -17.54 -4.92
C ALA A 459 31.66 -18.98 -4.51
N GLY A 460 30.96 -20.00 -5.05
CA GLY A 460 31.29 -21.41 -4.81
C GLY A 460 32.61 -21.85 -5.44
N ALA A 461 33.04 -21.19 -6.54
CA ALA A 461 34.32 -21.47 -7.16
C ALA A 461 35.53 -20.80 -6.45
N ALA A 462 35.24 -19.79 -5.58
CA ALA A 462 36.25 -19.06 -4.81
C ALA A 462 36.57 -19.70 -3.44
N GLU A 463 35.80 -20.72 -2.98
CA GLU A 463 36.17 -21.50 -1.80
C GLU A 463 37.32 -22.46 -2.16
N PRO A 464 38.51 -22.34 -1.54
CA PRO A 464 39.64 -23.21 -1.84
C PRO A 464 39.28 -24.66 -1.41
N GLN A 465 39.55 -25.62 -2.30
CA GLN A 465 39.43 -27.08 -2.07
C GLN A 465 40.34 -27.61 -0.93
N GLY A 466 40.82 -26.72 -0.04
CA GLY A 466 41.82 -27.02 0.98
C GLY A 466 41.30 -27.62 2.31
N SER A 467 39.98 -27.75 2.54
CA SER A 467 39.48 -28.26 3.82
C SER A 467 38.94 -29.70 3.81
N ARG A 468 38.96 -30.40 2.67
CA ARG A 468 38.52 -31.81 2.57
C ARG A 468 39.61 -32.87 2.76
N ALA A 469 40.84 -32.45 3.09
CA ALA A 469 42.00 -33.36 3.23
C ALA A 469 42.50 -33.53 4.68
N ALA A 470 41.70 -33.10 5.69
CA ALA A 470 42.05 -33.31 7.10
C ALA A 470 40.79 -33.61 7.92
N ALA A 471 40.22 -34.78 7.76
CA ALA A 471 39.37 -35.45 8.73
C ALA A 471 39.43 -36.99 8.46
#